data_89f0cac41d5d2bde4e5abc9171cca71b
#
_entry.id   89f0cac41d5d2bde4e5abc9171cca71b
#
_cell.length_a   1.000
_cell.length_b   1.000
_cell.length_c   1.000
_cell.angle_alpha   90.00
_cell.angle_beta   90.00
_cell.angle_gamma   90.00
#
_symmetry.space_group_name_H-M   'P 1'
#
loop_
_entity.id
_entity.type
_entity.pdbx_description
1 polymer ?
#
loop_
_entity_poly.entity_id
_entity_poly.type
_entity_poly.pdbx_seq_one_letter_code
_entity_poly.pdbx_strand_id
1 'polypeptide(L)'
;MRNHLNLHLDRGFQVGPPSHIDSDTMATVKQVQVTFDCTNPRAVAEFWKAVLGYVDPPIPPGFDSWDAYEASLPVESRGSSWACQDPDGIGPRLYFQRVPEVKTVKNRLHLDVRVGAGLTGDERVSALEAEAARLGPLGARRLHLLPADEENEACLVMQDVEGNEFCLD
;
A
#
# COMPACT_ATOMS: atom_id res chain seq x y z
N MET A 1 1.95 27.66 10.78
CA MET A 1 0.50 27.50 10.60
C MET A 1 0.20 26.03 10.79
N ARG A 2 -0.64 25.65 11.75
CA ARG A 2 -0.92 24.22 12.05
C ARG A 2 -2.00 23.75 11.09
N ASN A 3 -1.64 22.84 10.17
CA ASN A 3 -2.63 22.15 9.34
C ASN A 3 -3.44 21.21 10.24
N HIS A 4 -4.72 21.50 10.40
CA HIS A 4 -5.65 20.56 10.97
C HIS A 4 -5.90 19.43 9.97
N LEU A 5 -5.30 18.26 10.21
CA LEU A 5 -5.69 17.02 9.55
C LEU A 5 -7.14 16.72 9.93
N ASN A 6 -8.05 16.86 8.97
CA ASN A 6 -9.43 16.40 9.11
C ASN A 6 -9.46 14.87 9.00
N LEU A 7 -9.34 14.21 10.15
CA LEU A 7 -9.56 12.78 10.34
C LEU A 7 -11.04 12.44 10.29
N HIS A 8 -11.67 12.48 9.11
CA HIS A 8 -13.10 12.17 8.95
C HIS A 8 -13.37 10.95 8.07
N LEU A 9 -12.59 9.87 8.23
CA LEU A 9 -12.94 8.57 7.64
C LEU A 9 -12.74 7.42 8.65
N ASP A 10 -13.14 7.63 9.91
CA ASP A 10 -13.13 6.56 10.92
C ASP A 10 -14.54 6.15 11.28
N ARG A 11 -15.24 5.50 10.34
CA ARG A 11 -16.47 4.74 10.65
C ARG A 11 -16.53 3.49 9.81
N GLY A 12 -16.14 2.38 10.42
CA GLY A 12 -16.64 1.07 10.00
C GLY A 12 -15.65 -0.01 9.64
N PHE A 13 -14.56 -0.16 10.39
CA PHE A 13 -13.83 -1.43 10.37
C PHE A 13 -14.23 -2.26 11.60
N GLN A 14 -15.25 -3.12 11.47
CA GLN A 14 -15.52 -4.17 12.44
C GLN A 14 -14.85 -5.46 11.97
N VAL A 15 -13.68 -5.73 12.52
CA VAL A 15 -13.08 -7.08 12.48
C VAL A 15 -13.76 -7.87 13.59
N GLY A 16 -14.40 -9.01 13.24
CA GLY A 16 -14.90 -9.94 14.23
C GLY A 16 -13.77 -10.43 15.14
N PRO A 17 -14.05 -10.74 16.41
CA PRO A 17 -13.01 -11.13 17.36
C PRO A 17 -12.34 -12.43 16.93
N PRO A 18 -10.99 -12.53 17.00
CA PRO A 18 -10.31 -13.80 16.89
C PRO A 18 -10.76 -14.73 18.02
N SER A 19 -11.07 -15.97 17.67
CA SER A 19 -11.49 -17.01 18.61
C SER A 19 -10.41 -17.30 19.64
N HIS A 20 -10.75 -17.04 20.92
CA HIS A 20 -10.11 -17.50 22.17
C HIS A 20 -8.58 -17.60 22.22
N ILE A 21 -7.98 -16.58 22.82
CA ILE A 21 -6.70 -16.70 23.53
C ILE A 21 -6.97 -16.24 24.98
N ASP A 22 -6.50 -17.05 25.95
CA ASP A 22 -6.67 -16.82 27.37
C ASP A 22 -6.18 -15.43 27.83
N SER A 23 -6.94 -14.83 28.74
CA SER A 23 -6.87 -13.42 29.17
C SER A 23 -5.80 -13.12 30.21
N ASP A 24 -4.60 -13.68 30.12
CA ASP A 24 -3.53 -13.35 31.07
C ASP A 24 -2.31 -12.74 30.34
N THR A 25 -2.21 -11.40 30.41
CA THR A 25 -1.01 -10.57 30.17
C THR A 25 -0.32 -10.63 28.79
N MET A 26 -1.01 -10.95 27.70
CA MET A 26 -0.43 -10.82 26.37
C MET A 26 -0.60 -9.39 25.87
N ALA A 27 0.51 -8.74 25.51
CA ALA A 27 0.47 -7.45 24.83
C ALA A 27 -0.41 -7.56 23.57
N THR A 28 -1.48 -6.77 23.49
CA THR A 28 -2.36 -6.77 22.32
C THR A 28 -1.58 -6.29 21.10
N VAL A 29 -1.47 -7.12 20.08
CA VAL A 29 -0.89 -6.72 18.79
C VAL A 29 -1.75 -5.60 18.21
N LYS A 30 -1.11 -4.48 17.87
CA LYS A 30 -1.80 -3.34 17.26
C LYS A 30 -1.77 -3.48 15.74
N GLN A 31 -2.90 -3.24 15.11
CA GLN A 31 -2.93 -3.08 13.65
C GLN A 31 -2.26 -1.77 13.25
N VAL A 32 -1.65 -1.78 12.09
CA VAL A 32 -1.04 -0.58 11.51
C VAL A 32 -1.73 -0.23 10.19
N GLN A 33 -1.75 1.04 9.86
CA GLN A 33 -2.05 1.56 8.55
C GLN A 33 -0.76 2.18 7.99
N VAL A 34 -0.47 1.91 6.73
CA VAL A 34 0.64 2.59 6.03
C VAL A 34 0.06 3.76 5.26
N THR A 35 0.61 4.96 5.47
CA THR A 35 0.17 6.17 4.77
C THR A 35 1.25 6.62 3.80
N PHE A 36 0.85 6.86 2.55
CA PHE A 36 1.68 7.43 1.50
C PHE A 36 1.32 8.89 1.29
N ASP A 37 2.30 9.76 1.36
CA ASP A 37 2.20 11.11 0.85
C ASP A 37 2.43 11.09 -0.66
N CYS A 38 1.51 11.66 -1.44
CA CYS A 38 1.52 11.56 -2.90
C CYS A 38 0.84 12.77 -3.57
N THR A 39 1.01 12.89 -4.87
CA THR A 39 0.37 13.94 -5.67
C THR A 39 -1.03 13.51 -6.14
N ASN A 40 -1.17 12.23 -6.51
CA ASN A 40 -2.42 11.65 -7.01
C ASN A 40 -2.80 10.39 -6.22
N PRO A 41 -3.53 10.54 -5.09
CA PRO A 41 -3.89 9.43 -4.20
C PRO A 41 -4.57 8.25 -4.91
N ARG A 42 -5.51 8.53 -5.83
CA ARG A 42 -6.23 7.47 -6.53
C ARG A 42 -5.32 6.67 -7.46
N ALA A 43 -4.47 7.35 -8.22
CA ALA A 43 -3.54 6.66 -9.15
C ALA A 43 -2.55 5.76 -8.40
N VAL A 44 -2.01 6.24 -7.26
CA VAL A 44 -1.11 5.45 -6.42
C VAL A 44 -1.87 4.27 -5.80
N ALA A 45 -3.10 4.46 -5.34
CA ALA A 45 -3.93 3.38 -4.80
C ALA A 45 -4.24 2.30 -5.84
N GLU A 46 -4.60 2.68 -7.08
CA GLU A 46 -4.84 1.72 -8.16
C GLU A 46 -3.59 0.88 -8.47
N PHE A 47 -2.43 1.52 -8.47
CA PHE A 47 -1.16 0.81 -8.62
C PHE A 47 -0.95 -0.20 -7.49
N TRP A 48 -1.08 0.22 -6.23
CA TRP A 48 -0.85 -0.66 -5.08
C TRP A 48 -1.91 -1.77 -4.93
N LYS A 49 -3.15 -1.52 -5.36
CA LYS A 49 -4.15 -2.60 -5.50
C LYS A 49 -3.67 -3.69 -6.46
N ALA A 50 -3.11 -3.30 -7.60
CA ALA A 50 -2.58 -4.25 -8.57
C ALA A 50 -1.32 -4.98 -8.09
N VAL A 51 -0.46 -4.32 -7.27
CA VAL A 51 0.73 -4.95 -6.67
C VAL A 51 0.35 -6.01 -5.64
N LEU A 52 -0.58 -5.67 -4.72
CA LEU A 52 -0.87 -6.48 -3.54
C LEU A 52 -2.13 -7.36 -3.67
N GLY A 53 -2.92 -7.21 -4.75
CA GLY A 53 -4.22 -7.85 -4.84
C GLY A 53 -5.28 -7.21 -3.92
N TYR A 54 -5.06 -5.97 -3.51
CA TYR A 54 -5.95 -5.23 -2.62
C TYR A 54 -7.17 -4.70 -3.35
N VAL A 55 -8.20 -4.33 -2.59
CA VAL A 55 -9.46 -3.80 -3.07
C VAL A 55 -9.75 -2.42 -2.47
N ASP A 56 -10.68 -1.69 -3.08
CA ASP A 56 -11.20 -0.47 -2.46
C ASP A 56 -11.95 -0.82 -1.17
N PRO A 57 -11.94 0.08 -0.17
CA PRO A 57 -12.80 -0.06 1.00
C PRO A 57 -14.27 -0.10 0.60
N PRO A 58 -15.17 -0.60 1.48
CA PRO A 58 -16.60 -0.54 1.25
C PRO A 58 -17.07 0.88 0.91
N ILE A 59 -18.00 0.98 -0.03
CA ILE A 59 -18.60 2.28 -0.41
C ILE A 59 -19.31 2.87 0.82
N PRO A 60 -19.12 4.17 1.12
CA PRO A 60 -19.76 4.81 2.26
C PRO A 60 -21.28 4.70 2.19
N PRO A 61 -21.98 4.50 3.33
CA PRO A 61 -23.43 4.40 3.36
C PRO A 61 -24.12 5.59 2.70
N GLY A 62 -25.13 5.33 1.87
CA GLY A 62 -25.89 6.35 1.16
C GLY A 62 -25.34 6.72 -0.22
N PHE A 63 -24.31 6.04 -0.70
CA PHE A 63 -23.76 6.22 -2.04
C PHE A 63 -23.72 4.90 -2.82
N ASP A 64 -23.89 5.00 -4.13
CA ASP A 64 -23.86 3.86 -5.05
C ASP A 64 -22.44 3.56 -5.59
N SER A 65 -21.51 4.52 -5.43
CA SER A 65 -20.13 4.38 -5.89
C SER A 65 -19.20 5.35 -5.15
N TRP A 66 -17.91 5.06 -5.18
CA TRP A 66 -16.86 5.97 -4.72
C TRP A 66 -16.87 7.29 -5.49
N ASP A 67 -17.15 7.26 -6.81
CA ASP A 67 -17.22 8.47 -7.62
C ASP A 67 -18.41 9.35 -7.21
N ALA A 68 -19.55 8.76 -6.85
CA ALA A 68 -20.69 9.50 -6.32
C ALA A 68 -20.37 10.13 -4.96
N TYR A 69 -19.67 9.40 -4.09
CA TYR A 69 -19.19 9.94 -2.82
C TYR A 69 -18.22 11.10 -3.02
N GLU A 70 -17.18 10.94 -3.84
CA GLU A 70 -16.22 11.99 -4.16
C GLU A 70 -16.90 13.25 -4.73
N ALA A 71 -17.88 13.07 -5.63
CA ALA A 71 -18.63 14.18 -6.20
C ALA A 71 -19.46 14.95 -5.16
N SER A 72 -19.84 14.31 -4.04
CA SER A 72 -20.57 14.94 -2.94
C SER A 72 -19.69 15.80 -2.03
N LEU A 73 -18.39 15.59 -2.05
CA LEU A 73 -17.44 16.33 -1.21
C LEU A 73 -17.27 17.77 -1.71
N PRO A 74 -16.88 18.70 -0.83
CA PRO A 74 -16.41 20.03 -1.24
C PRO A 74 -15.32 19.91 -2.30
N VAL A 75 -15.30 20.82 -3.26
CA VAL A 75 -14.39 20.76 -4.44
C VAL A 75 -12.93 20.64 -4.02
N GLU A 76 -12.54 21.38 -2.98
CA GLU A 76 -11.19 21.38 -2.40
C GLU A 76 -10.78 20.04 -1.76
N SER A 77 -11.76 19.23 -1.35
CA SER A 77 -11.54 17.94 -0.70
C SER A 77 -11.51 16.76 -1.69
N ARG A 78 -12.00 16.97 -2.92
CA ARG A 78 -12.07 15.89 -3.93
C ARG A 78 -10.68 15.42 -4.32
N GLY A 79 -10.52 14.09 -4.33
CA GLY A 79 -9.25 13.43 -4.65
C GLY A 79 -8.12 13.77 -3.69
N SER A 80 -8.41 14.33 -2.49
CA SER A 80 -7.40 14.64 -1.48
C SER A 80 -6.84 13.39 -0.82
N SER A 81 -7.59 12.28 -0.87
CA SER A 81 -7.15 11.00 -0.31
C SER A 81 -7.81 9.82 -1.02
N TRP A 82 -7.19 8.66 -0.87
CA TRP A 82 -7.74 7.37 -1.28
C TRP A 82 -7.24 6.28 -0.34
N ALA A 83 -7.80 5.09 -0.44
CA ALA A 83 -7.35 3.95 0.35
C ALA A 83 -7.54 2.65 -0.41
N CYS A 84 -6.76 1.64 -0.04
CA CYS A 84 -7.03 0.25 -0.40
C CYS A 84 -6.73 -0.67 0.79
N GLN A 85 -7.28 -1.86 0.77
CA GLN A 85 -7.17 -2.81 1.85
C GLN A 85 -7.12 -4.24 1.34
N ASP A 86 -6.50 -5.08 2.15
CA ASP A 86 -6.54 -6.52 1.97
C ASP A 86 -8.00 -7.01 2.10
N PRO A 87 -8.56 -7.73 1.10
CA PRO A 87 -9.92 -8.27 1.20
C PRO A 87 -10.11 -9.24 2.38
N ASP A 88 -9.04 -9.92 2.82
CA ASP A 88 -9.06 -10.86 3.92
C ASP A 88 -8.72 -10.21 5.29
N GLY A 89 -8.31 -8.93 5.29
CA GLY A 89 -8.01 -8.15 6.48
C GLY A 89 -6.75 -8.58 7.23
N ILE A 90 -5.84 -9.32 6.58
CA ILE A 90 -4.57 -9.80 7.17
C ILE A 90 -3.49 -8.74 7.05
N GLY A 91 -3.35 -8.16 5.85
CA GLY A 91 -2.37 -7.12 5.58
C GLY A 91 -2.79 -5.74 6.07
N PRO A 92 -1.85 -4.78 6.19
CA PRO A 92 -2.15 -3.43 6.61
C PRO A 92 -3.01 -2.69 5.57
N ARG A 93 -3.95 -1.88 6.02
CA ARG A 93 -4.62 -0.92 5.15
C ARG A 93 -3.60 0.09 4.62
N LEU A 94 -3.67 0.43 3.33
CA LEU A 94 -2.90 1.52 2.75
C LEU A 94 -3.79 2.75 2.59
N TYR A 95 -3.27 3.89 2.96
CA TYR A 95 -3.92 5.18 2.83
C TYR A 95 -3.01 6.13 2.04
N PHE A 96 -3.58 6.86 1.13
CA PHE A 96 -2.87 7.77 0.23
C PHE A 96 -3.44 9.16 0.45
N GLN A 97 -2.60 10.12 0.76
CA GLN A 97 -3.01 11.49 0.97
C GLN A 97 -2.24 12.45 0.07
N ARG A 98 -2.98 13.41 -0.50
CA ARG A 98 -2.36 14.43 -1.34
C ARG A 98 -1.61 15.44 -0.48
N VAL A 99 -0.34 15.64 -0.83
CA VAL A 99 0.52 16.66 -0.25
C VAL A 99 1.05 17.56 -1.37
N PRO A 100 1.35 18.84 -1.07
CA PRO A 100 1.90 19.76 -2.08
C PRO A 100 3.39 19.50 -2.38
N GLU A 101 4.09 18.79 -1.49
CA GLU A 101 5.50 18.48 -1.64
C GLU A 101 5.72 17.37 -2.67
N VAL A 102 6.63 17.59 -3.61
CA VAL A 102 7.06 16.53 -4.53
C VAL A 102 8.16 15.68 -3.90
N LYS A 103 8.19 14.40 -4.25
CA LYS A 103 9.24 13.49 -3.80
C LYS A 103 10.59 13.87 -4.42
N THR A 104 11.59 14.14 -3.58
CA THR A 104 12.95 14.57 -4.01
C THR A 104 14.06 13.67 -3.47
N VAL A 105 13.81 12.91 -2.41
CA VAL A 105 14.81 12.06 -1.75
C VAL A 105 14.31 10.62 -1.65
N LYS A 106 15.24 9.68 -1.43
CA LYS A 106 14.90 8.26 -1.20
C LYS A 106 13.96 8.11 0.01
N ASN A 107 13.00 7.19 -0.09
CA ASN A 107 12.13 6.79 1.02
C ASN A 107 12.96 6.39 2.25
N ARG A 108 12.44 6.72 3.44
CA ARG A 108 13.00 6.24 4.71
C ARG A 108 12.34 4.95 5.19
N LEU A 109 11.21 4.60 4.61
CA LEU A 109 10.50 3.34 4.75
C LEU A 109 10.14 2.85 3.35
N HIS A 110 10.30 1.58 3.08
CA HIS A 110 9.81 0.93 1.86
C HIS A 110 9.06 -0.35 2.23
N LEU A 111 8.19 -0.77 1.34
CA LEU A 111 7.50 -2.05 1.47
C LEU A 111 8.27 -3.10 0.69
N ASP A 112 8.42 -4.28 1.29
CA ASP A 112 9.00 -5.44 0.64
C ASP A 112 7.88 -6.42 0.31
N VAL A 113 7.57 -6.53 -0.99
CA VAL A 113 6.50 -7.37 -1.51
C VAL A 113 7.05 -8.78 -1.72
N ARG A 114 6.52 -9.75 -0.97
CA ARG A 114 7.03 -11.12 -0.87
C ARG A 114 6.64 -11.97 -2.09
N VAL A 115 7.27 -11.70 -3.23
CA VAL A 115 7.03 -12.41 -4.50
C VAL A 115 7.80 -13.72 -4.57
N GLY A 116 9.03 -13.72 -4.06
CA GLY A 116 9.95 -14.87 -4.10
C GLY A 116 9.90 -15.74 -2.84
N ALA A 117 8.85 -15.67 -2.03
CA ALA A 117 8.78 -16.40 -0.76
C ALA A 117 8.99 -17.92 -0.98
N GLY A 118 10.01 -18.49 -0.32
CA GLY A 118 10.36 -19.91 -0.42
C GLY A 118 11.17 -20.29 -1.67
N LEU A 119 11.46 -19.35 -2.58
CA LEU A 119 12.32 -19.53 -3.73
C LEU A 119 13.75 -19.05 -3.42
N THR A 120 14.75 -19.66 -4.07
CA THR A 120 16.15 -19.31 -3.93
C THR A 120 16.84 -19.23 -5.30
N GLY A 121 18.00 -18.59 -5.37
CA GLY A 121 18.86 -18.54 -6.56
C GLY A 121 18.12 -18.04 -7.83
N ASP A 122 18.35 -18.74 -8.96
CA ASP A 122 17.79 -18.32 -10.25
C ASP A 122 16.27 -18.38 -10.32
N GLU A 123 15.62 -19.30 -9.60
CA GLU A 123 14.16 -19.39 -9.55
C GLU A 123 13.56 -18.15 -8.88
N ARG A 124 14.17 -17.69 -7.78
CA ARG A 124 13.77 -16.47 -7.11
C ARG A 124 13.93 -15.25 -8.02
N VAL A 125 15.12 -15.07 -8.61
CA VAL A 125 15.40 -13.96 -9.53
C VAL A 125 14.39 -13.96 -10.69
N SER A 126 14.09 -15.12 -11.25
CA SER A 126 13.10 -15.25 -12.34
C SER A 126 11.69 -14.81 -11.91
N ALA A 127 11.27 -15.14 -10.69
CA ALA A 127 9.98 -14.71 -10.15
C ALA A 127 9.93 -13.18 -9.95
N LEU A 128 11.00 -12.60 -9.39
CA LEU A 128 11.09 -11.14 -9.19
C LEU A 128 11.06 -10.38 -10.53
N GLU A 129 11.80 -10.85 -11.53
CA GLU A 129 11.81 -10.21 -12.86
C GLU A 129 10.48 -10.39 -13.61
N ALA A 130 9.82 -11.52 -13.46
CA ALA A 130 8.48 -11.74 -14.03
C ALA A 130 7.45 -10.77 -13.43
N GLU A 131 7.49 -10.55 -12.12
CA GLU A 131 6.63 -9.59 -11.46
C GLU A 131 6.97 -8.14 -11.87
N ALA A 132 8.25 -7.79 -11.94
CA ALA A 132 8.68 -6.49 -12.44
C ALA A 132 8.17 -6.23 -13.87
N ALA A 133 8.23 -7.24 -14.75
CA ALA A 133 7.72 -7.15 -16.10
C ALA A 133 6.18 -6.97 -16.12
N ARG A 134 5.45 -7.61 -15.21
CA ARG A 134 3.99 -7.43 -15.04
C ARG A 134 3.64 -6.02 -14.57
N LEU A 135 4.40 -5.46 -13.65
CA LEU A 135 4.16 -4.14 -13.07
C LEU A 135 4.60 -2.98 -13.97
N GLY A 136 5.54 -3.20 -14.89
CA GLY A 136 6.04 -2.17 -15.81
C GLY A 136 4.94 -1.43 -16.57
N PRO A 137 4.01 -2.11 -17.29
CA PRO A 137 2.89 -1.48 -17.97
C PRO A 137 1.91 -0.72 -17.05
N LEU A 138 1.93 -1.02 -15.75
CA LEU A 138 1.12 -0.33 -14.72
C LEU A 138 1.83 0.93 -14.17
N GLY A 139 3.03 1.23 -14.65
CA GLY A 139 3.78 2.42 -14.29
C GLY A 139 4.92 2.20 -13.30
N ALA A 140 5.20 0.95 -12.89
CA ALA A 140 6.37 0.66 -12.07
C ALA A 140 7.66 0.86 -12.86
N ARG A 141 8.70 1.29 -12.17
CA ARG A 141 10.04 1.38 -12.74
C ARG A 141 10.99 0.43 -12.02
N ARG A 142 11.57 -0.50 -12.78
CA ARG A 142 12.68 -1.33 -12.30
C ARG A 142 13.93 -0.48 -12.10
N LEU A 143 14.55 -0.56 -10.94
CA LEU A 143 15.81 0.13 -10.67
C LEU A 143 16.98 -0.82 -10.80
N HIS A 144 17.21 -1.68 -9.84
CA HIS A 144 18.34 -2.60 -9.84
C HIS A 144 18.04 -3.85 -9.01
N LEU A 145 18.65 -4.95 -9.40
CA LEU A 145 18.68 -6.18 -8.65
C LEU A 145 19.82 -6.09 -7.62
N LEU A 146 19.53 -6.43 -6.38
CA LEU A 146 20.50 -6.74 -5.35
C LEU A 146 20.67 -8.27 -5.38
N PRO A 147 21.84 -8.79 -5.78
CA PRO A 147 22.06 -10.24 -5.83
C PRO A 147 22.07 -10.83 -4.41
N ALA A 148 21.80 -12.12 -4.32
CA ALA A 148 21.98 -12.86 -3.07
C ALA A 148 23.43 -12.80 -2.58
N ASP A 149 23.62 -12.76 -1.28
CA ASP A 149 24.90 -12.82 -0.60
C ASP A 149 24.87 -13.91 0.49
N GLU A 150 25.85 -13.89 1.42
CA GLU A 150 25.95 -14.91 2.49
C GLU A 150 24.81 -14.85 3.50
N GLU A 151 24.13 -13.71 3.63
CA GLU A 151 23.10 -13.44 4.66
C GLU A 151 21.71 -13.22 4.07
N ASN A 152 21.63 -12.79 2.79
CA ASN A 152 20.39 -12.33 2.18
C ASN A 152 20.15 -12.99 0.82
N GLU A 153 18.90 -13.30 0.54
CA GLU A 153 18.43 -13.67 -0.79
C GLU A 153 18.35 -12.44 -1.72
N ALA A 154 18.26 -12.70 -3.03
CA ALA A 154 18.14 -11.65 -4.02
C ALA A 154 16.85 -10.83 -3.82
N CYS A 155 16.95 -9.51 -4.04
CA CYS A 155 15.87 -8.55 -3.94
C CYS A 155 15.91 -7.58 -5.13
N LEU A 156 14.74 -7.23 -5.69
CA LEU A 156 14.65 -6.33 -6.84
C LEU A 156 14.04 -4.99 -6.41
N VAL A 157 14.83 -3.94 -6.49
CA VAL A 157 14.41 -2.58 -6.13
C VAL A 157 13.62 -1.95 -7.29
N MET A 158 12.43 -1.47 -6.97
CA MET A 158 11.46 -0.88 -7.87
C MET A 158 11.06 0.53 -7.43
N GLN A 159 10.36 1.26 -8.30
CA GLN A 159 9.61 2.46 -7.92
C GLN A 159 8.17 2.35 -8.39
N ASP A 160 7.25 2.90 -7.59
CA ASP A 160 5.86 3.06 -7.96
C ASP A 160 5.64 4.23 -8.94
N VAL A 161 4.39 4.52 -9.27
CA VAL A 161 3.98 5.55 -10.24
C VAL A 161 4.38 6.98 -9.86
N GLU A 162 4.72 7.23 -8.60
CA GLU A 162 5.21 8.53 -8.12
C GLU A 162 6.67 8.48 -7.65
N GLY A 163 7.36 7.37 -7.92
CA GLY A 163 8.78 7.21 -7.62
C GLY A 163 9.09 6.78 -6.20
N ASN A 164 8.09 6.31 -5.42
CA ASN A 164 8.37 5.71 -4.12
C ASN A 164 9.05 4.36 -4.31
N GLU A 165 10.18 4.17 -3.64
CA GLU A 165 10.93 2.93 -3.69
C GLU A 165 10.23 1.83 -2.89
N PHE A 166 10.18 0.63 -3.47
CA PHE A 166 9.76 -0.62 -2.84
C PHE A 166 10.60 -1.78 -3.37
N CYS A 167 10.54 -2.92 -2.71
CA CYS A 167 11.25 -4.11 -3.14
C CYS A 167 10.27 -5.22 -3.53
N LEU A 168 10.65 -5.99 -4.54
CA LEU A 168 10.16 -7.34 -4.76
C LEU A 168 11.16 -8.29 -4.09
N ASP A 169 10.65 -9.13 -3.15
CA ASP A 169 11.43 -9.96 -2.26
C ASP A 169 10.87 -11.39 -2.13
#